data_7578b3088e131a0bd8bc90f881c7376b
#
_entry.id   7578b3088e131a0bd8bc90f881c7376b
#
_cell.length_a   1.000
_cell.length_b   1.000
_cell.length_c   1.000
_cell.angle_alpha   90.00
_cell.angle_beta   90.00
_cell.angle_gamma   90.00
#
_symmetry.space_group_name_H-M   'P 1'
#
loop_
_entity.id
_entity.type
_entity.pdbx_description
1 polymer ?
#
loop_
_entity_poly.entity_id
_entity_poly.type
_entity_poly.pdbx_seq_one_letter_code
_entity_poly.pdbx_strand_id
1 'polypeptide(L)'
;MKAVVKKQQTVDALVESFNGATAVYLLNYQGMTVEKDNALRKALASKGVKYHAVKNTLLKRVLAALKVEGLDDLLTGATSVMVGFEEDPLLPAREIEAFHKANPDFLVAKSVYLDGKAMPGSEVVNLSKIPDRKGMIALIVSIALGPGSTIAGQIKTLQEKLEKESGSEAAAPEAAAAPEA
;
A
#
# COMPACT_ATOMS: atom_id res chain seq x y z
N MET A 1 -24.98 -34.91 -12.12
CA MET A 1 -25.38 -34.14 -10.90
C MET A 1 -24.23 -33.82 -9.95
N LYS A 2 -23.32 -34.75 -9.59
CA LYS A 2 -22.21 -34.49 -8.63
C LYS A 2 -21.28 -33.31 -8.98
N ALA A 3 -21.01 -33.01 -10.26
CA ALA A 3 -20.12 -31.92 -10.67
C ALA A 3 -20.74 -30.51 -10.51
N VAL A 4 -22.07 -30.41 -10.64
CA VAL A 4 -22.79 -29.13 -10.46
C VAL A 4 -22.84 -28.77 -8.97
N VAL A 5 -23.11 -29.75 -8.13
CA VAL A 5 -23.15 -29.58 -6.67
C VAL A 5 -21.80 -29.13 -6.13
N LYS A 6 -20.70 -29.76 -6.58
CA LYS A 6 -19.34 -29.31 -6.19
C LYS A 6 -19.03 -27.88 -6.59
N LYS A 7 -19.45 -27.45 -7.79
CA LYS A 7 -19.25 -26.06 -8.23
C LYS A 7 -20.08 -25.09 -7.39
N GLN A 8 -21.29 -25.47 -7.00
CA GLN A 8 -22.14 -24.66 -6.15
C GLN A 8 -21.55 -24.53 -4.75
N GLN A 9 -21.11 -25.62 -4.16
CA GLN A 9 -20.39 -25.58 -2.88
C GLN A 9 -19.14 -24.69 -2.89
N THR A 10 -18.39 -24.71 -4.01
CA THR A 10 -17.22 -23.81 -4.16
C THR A 10 -17.63 -22.34 -4.25
N VAL A 11 -18.74 -22.03 -4.94
CA VAL A 11 -19.27 -20.66 -5.01
C VAL A 11 -19.74 -20.20 -3.63
N ASP A 12 -20.47 -21.03 -2.91
CA ASP A 12 -20.99 -20.72 -1.57
C ASP A 12 -19.83 -20.45 -0.58
N ALA A 13 -18.81 -21.32 -0.58
CA ALA A 13 -17.61 -21.14 0.24
C ALA A 13 -16.84 -19.85 -0.11
N LEU A 14 -16.78 -19.47 -1.40
CA LEU A 14 -16.15 -18.22 -1.82
C LEU A 14 -16.99 -17.00 -1.41
N VAL A 15 -18.32 -17.08 -1.52
CA VAL A 15 -19.21 -16.02 -1.07
C VAL A 15 -19.06 -15.79 0.45
N GLU A 16 -18.99 -16.87 1.23
CA GLU A 16 -18.71 -16.77 2.68
C GLU A 16 -17.33 -16.15 2.95
N SER A 17 -16.32 -16.52 2.17
CA SER A 17 -14.98 -15.98 2.31
C SER A 17 -14.90 -14.49 1.96
N PHE A 18 -15.77 -14.00 1.09
CA PHE A 18 -15.82 -12.62 0.62
C PHE A 18 -16.86 -11.76 1.38
N ASN A 19 -17.66 -12.36 2.25
CA ASN A 19 -18.55 -11.61 3.11
C ASN A 19 -17.76 -10.65 4.02
N GLY A 20 -18.17 -9.39 4.05
CA GLY A 20 -17.48 -8.32 4.76
C GLY A 20 -16.28 -7.74 3.99
N ALA A 21 -16.12 -8.08 2.71
CA ALA A 21 -15.11 -7.50 1.85
C ALA A 21 -15.49 -6.07 1.46
N THR A 22 -14.66 -5.12 1.78
CA THR A 22 -14.79 -3.70 1.35
C THR A 22 -14.08 -3.47 0.03
N ALA A 23 -13.01 -4.21 -0.25
CA ALA A 23 -12.25 -4.11 -1.47
C ALA A 23 -11.99 -5.48 -2.11
N VAL A 24 -12.12 -5.54 -3.44
CA VAL A 24 -11.84 -6.74 -4.25
C VAL A 24 -10.84 -6.37 -5.34
N TYR A 25 -9.70 -7.03 -5.35
CA TYR A 25 -8.63 -6.83 -6.34
C TYR A 25 -8.56 -8.01 -7.29
N LEU A 26 -8.69 -7.74 -8.59
CA LEU A 26 -8.52 -8.73 -9.65
C LEU A 26 -7.10 -8.66 -10.20
N LEU A 27 -6.40 -9.78 -10.20
CA LEU A 27 -5.00 -9.87 -10.57
C LEU A 27 -4.78 -10.92 -11.65
N ASN A 28 -3.80 -10.69 -12.50
CA ASN A 28 -3.29 -11.69 -13.41
C ASN A 28 -2.09 -12.40 -12.76
N TYR A 29 -2.16 -13.73 -12.61
CA TYR A 29 -1.08 -14.53 -12.04
C TYR A 29 -0.33 -15.37 -13.10
N GLN A 30 -0.51 -15.06 -14.38
CA GLN A 30 0.11 -15.80 -15.47
C GLN A 30 1.64 -15.74 -15.37
N GLY A 31 2.28 -16.88 -15.56
CA GLY A 31 3.73 -16.99 -15.55
C GLY A 31 4.37 -17.17 -14.16
N MET A 32 3.58 -17.12 -13.08
CA MET A 32 4.10 -17.25 -11.72
C MET A 32 4.58 -18.69 -11.42
N THR A 33 5.76 -18.83 -10.82
CA THR A 33 6.25 -20.13 -10.32
C THR A 33 5.56 -20.51 -9.01
N VAL A 34 5.48 -21.82 -8.73
CA VAL A 34 4.86 -22.35 -7.51
C VAL A 34 5.54 -21.81 -6.24
N GLU A 35 6.87 -21.64 -6.28
CA GLU A 35 7.63 -21.10 -5.14
C GLU A 35 7.22 -19.67 -4.83
N LYS A 36 7.08 -18.81 -5.85
CA LYS A 36 6.66 -17.42 -5.70
C LYS A 36 5.21 -17.32 -5.25
N ASP A 37 4.30 -18.16 -5.78
CA ASP A 37 2.90 -18.19 -5.32
C ASP A 37 2.82 -18.61 -3.84
N ASN A 38 3.58 -19.61 -3.41
CA ASN A 38 3.63 -20.03 -2.02
C ASN A 38 4.21 -18.94 -1.10
N ALA A 39 5.24 -18.21 -1.54
CA ALA A 39 5.81 -17.11 -0.79
C ALA A 39 4.79 -15.96 -0.65
N LEU A 40 4.09 -15.62 -1.74
CA LEU A 40 3.00 -14.63 -1.74
C LEU A 40 1.89 -15.03 -0.78
N ARG A 41 1.40 -16.27 -0.84
CA ARG A 41 0.35 -16.77 0.06
C ARG A 41 0.76 -16.71 1.53
N LYS A 42 2.00 -17.06 1.86
CA LYS A 42 2.51 -16.95 3.23
C LYS A 42 2.55 -15.50 3.71
N ALA A 43 3.03 -14.57 2.87
CA ALA A 43 3.08 -13.16 3.19
C ALA A 43 1.69 -12.56 3.39
N LEU A 44 0.72 -12.92 2.54
CA LEU A 44 -0.66 -12.46 2.64
C LEU A 44 -1.40 -13.05 3.84
N ALA A 45 -1.20 -14.34 4.11
CA ALA A 45 -1.79 -15.02 5.27
C ALA A 45 -1.34 -14.40 6.59
N SER A 46 -0.05 -14.02 6.73
CA SER A 46 0.46 -13.33 7.94
C SER A 46 -0.19 -11.96 8.17
N LYS A 47 -0.77 -11.35 7.13
CA LYS A 47 -1.42 -10.03 7.17
C LYS A 47 -2.95 -10.11 7.12
N GLY A 48 -3.52 -11.32 7.15
CA GLY A 48 -4.96 -11.54 7.15
C GLY A 48 -5.64 -11.30 5.80
N VAL A 49 -4.89 -11.13 4.70
CA VAL A 49 -5.43 -10.95 3.36
C VAL A 49 -5.78 -12.31 2.75
N LYS A 50 -7.01 -12.44 2.27
CA LYS A 50 -7.44 -13.66 1.57
C LYS A 50 -7.08 -13.57 0.09
N TYR A 51 -6.39 -14.60 -0.40
CA TYR A 51 -5.99 -14.74 -1.80
C TYR A 51 -6.50 -16.04 -2.39
N HIS A 52 -7.27 -15.95 -3.46
CA HIS A 52 -7.87 -17.10 -4.14
C HIS A 52 -7.64 -17.03 -5.65
N ALA A 53 -7.09 -18.10 -6.23
CA ALA A 53 -7.08 -18.30 -7.68
C ALA A 53 -8.36 -19.04 -8.06
N VAL A 54 -9.24 -18.39 -8.81
CA VAL A 54 -10.59 -18.91 -9.10
C VAL A 54 -10.84 -18.89 -10.61
N LYS A 55 -11.61 -19.88 -11.10
CA LYS A 55 -12.05 -19.90 -12.49
C LYS A 55 -13.00 -18.72 -12.77
N ASN A 56 -12.78 -17.98 -13.87
CA ASN A 56 -13.54 -16.78 -14.22
C ASN A 56 -15.06 -17.01 -14.23
N THR A 57 -15.52 -18.16 -14.72
CA THR A 57 -16.96 -18.49 -14.75
C THR A 57 -17.58 -18.67 -13.36
N LEU A 58 -16.81 -19.10 -12.36
CA LEU A 58 -17.27 -19.20 -10.98
C LEU A 58 -17.20 -17.82 -10.32
N LEU A 59 -16.14 -17.07 -10.61
CA LEU A 59 -15.96 -15.70 -10.10
C LEU A 59 -17.08 -14.78 -10.52
N LYS A 60 -17.54 -14.84 -11.79
CA LYS A 60 -18.72 -14.11 -12.25
C LYS A 60 -19.95 -14.36 -11.39
N ARG A 61 -20.19 -15.60 -10.99
CA ARG A 61 -21.32 -15.95 -10.12
C ARG A 61 -21.17 -15.40 -8.70
N VAL A 62 -19.95 -15.41 -8.18
CA VAL A 62 -19.63 -14.84 -6.85
C VAL A 62 -19.83 -13.33 -6.87
N LEU A 63 -19.32 -12.63 -7.89
CA LEU A 63 -19.47 -11.18 -8.04
C LEU A 63 -20.93 -10.77 -8.21
N ALA A 64 -21.71 -11.53 -9.01
CA ALA A 64 -23.14 -11.32 -9.13
C ALA A 64 -23.90 -11.53 -7.81
N ALA A 65 -23.51 -12.52 -7.01
CA ALA A 65 -24.09 -12.75 -5.68
C ALA A 65 -23.77 -11.61 -4.69
N LEU A 66 -22.59 -11.01 -4.82
CA LEU A 66 -22.14 -9.87 -4.01
C LEU A 66 -22.60 -8.51 -4.56
N LYS A 67 -23.37 -8.49 -5.67
CA LYS A 67 -23.83 -7.27 -6.36
C LYS A 67 -22.70 -6.33 -6.78
N VAL A 68 -21.55 -6.89 -7.13
CA VAL A 68 -20.40 -6.16 -7.65
C VAL A 68 -20.51 -6.09 -9.16
N GLU A 69 -20.78 -4.91 -9.71
CA GLU A 69 -20.95 -4.68 -11.14
C GLU A 69 -19.70 -4.02 -11.75
N GLY A 70 -19.53 -4.14 -13.07
CA GLY A 70 -18.46 -3.45 -13.81
C GLY A 70 -17.12 -4.20 -13.89
N LEU A 71 -17.04 -5.43 -13.40
CA LEU A 71 -15.81 -6.25 -13.48
C LEU A 71 -15.89 -7.38 -14.53
N ASP A 72 -17.05 -7.61 -15.13
CA ASP A 72 -17.29 -8.77 -16.00
C ASP A 72 -16.42 -8.79 -17.26
N ASP A 73 -16.19 -7.64 -17.88
CA ASP A 73 -15.40 -7.50 -19.11
C ASP A 73 -13.90 -7.74 -18.87
N LEU A 74 -13.44 -7.57 -17.64
CA LEU A 74 -12.03 -7.70 -17.24
C LEU A 74 -11.67 -9.12 -16.80
N LEU A 75 -12.64 -10.04 -16.72
CA LEU A 75 -12.45 -11.43 -16.35
C LEU A 75 -11.96 -12.29 -17.53
N THR A 76 -10.86 -11.87 -18.18
CA THR A 76 -10.21 -12.59 -19.27
C THR A 76 -8.89 -13.21 -18.83
N GLY A 77 -8.55 -14.41 -19.32
CA GLY A 77 -7.29 -15.09 -19.00
C GLY A 77 -7.19 -15.59 -17.55
N ALA A 78 -5.98 -15.77 -17.06
CA ALA A 78 -5.71 -16.21 -15.69
C ALA A 78 -6.09 -15.10 -14.69
N THR A 79 -6.95 -15.41 -13.72
CA THR A 79 -7.45 -14.43 -12.76
C THR A 79 -7.37 -14.97 -11.34
N SER A 80 -6.74 -14.22 -10.45
CA SER A 80 -6.79 -14.41 -9.02
C SER A 80 -7.45 -13.21 -8.35
N VAL A 81 -7.96 -13.43 -7.16
CA VAL A 81 -8.68 -12.44 -6.37
C VAL A 81 -8.00 -12.26 -5.04
N MET A 82 -7.75 -11.03 -4.67
CA MET A 82 -7.40 -10.64 -3.30
C MET A 82 -8.54 -9.83 -2.71
N VAL A 83 -8.77 -10.05 -1.43
CA VAL A 83 -9.89 -9.42 -0.70
C VAL A 83 -9.34 -8.61 0.45
N GLY A 84 -9.70 -7.33 0.47
CA GLY A 84 -9.45 -6.41 1.59
C GLY A 84 -10.67 -6.31 2.49
N PHE A 85 -10.45 -6.30 3.80
CA PHE A 85 -11.49 -6.17 4.81
C PHE A 85 -11.55 -4.75 5.38
N GLU A 86 -12.58 -4.47 6.18
CA GLU A 86 -12.87 -3.13 6.73
C GLU A 86 -11.70 -2.48 7.49
N GLU A 87 -10.87 -3.28 8.15
CA GLU A 87 -9.74 -2.73 8.92
C GLU A 87 -8.73 -2.00 8.03
N ASP A 88 -8.38 -2.58 6.88
CA ASP A 88 -7.46 -1.97 5.92
C ASP A 88 -7.75 -2.43 4.48
N PRO A 89 -8.68 -1.79 3.77
CA PRO A 89 -9.05 -2.16 2.40
C PRO A 89 -7.91 -1.93 1.40
N LEU A 90 -6.90 -1.12 1.73
CA LEU A 90 -5.76 -0.80 0.89
C LEU A 90 -4.55 -1.71 1.13
N LEU A 91 -4.59 -2.56 2.16
CA LEU A 91 -3.51 -3.51 2.45
C LEU A 91 -3.16 -4.39 1.25
N PRO A 92 -4.13 -5.00 0.52
CA PRO A 92 -3.81 -5.78 -0.66
C PRO A 92 -3.08 -4.98 -1.75
N ALA A 93 -3.41 -3.70 -1.96
CA ALA A 93 -2.75 -2.85 -2.95
C ALA A 93 -1.27 -2.64 -2.63
N ARG A 94 -0.92 -2.43 -1.36
CA ARG A 94 0.47 -2.27 -0.91
C ARG A 94 1.27 -3.56 -1.09
N GLU A 95 0.66 -4.70 -0.77
CA GLU A 95 1.30 -6.01 -0.94
C GLU A 95 1.52 -6.35 -2.41
N ILE A 96 0.55 -6.04 -3.28
CA ILE A 96 0.68 -6.20 -4.73
C ILE A 96 1.87 -5.39 -5.24
N GLU A 97 1.97 -4.13 -4.84
CA GLU A 97 3.05 -3.23 -5.26
C GLU A 97 4.42 -3.67 -4.71
N ALA A 98 4.48 -4.10 -3.45
CA ALA A 98 5.70 -4.63 -2.84
C ALA A 98 6.18 -5.90 -3.57
N PHE A 99 5.25 -6.80 -3.91
CA PHE A 99 5.56 -8.00 -4.66
C PHE A 99 5.95 -7.70 -6.11
N HIS A 100 5.27 -6.75 -6.76
CA HIS A 100 5.56 -6.32 -8.12
C HIS A 100 6.95 -5.67 -8.23
N LYS A 101 7.38 -4.88 -7.25
CA LYS A 101 8.75 -4.34 -7.19
C LYS A 101 9.82 -5.43 -7.10
N ALA A 102 9.53 -6.51 -6.37
CA ALA A 102 10.44 -7.65 -6.28
C ALA A 102 10.40 -8.55 -7.54
N ASN A 103 9.28 -8.55 -8.27
CA ASN A 103 9.02 -9.41 -9.42
C ASN A 103 8.16 -8.67 -10.47
N PRO A 104 8.76 -7.82 -11.32
CA PRO A 104 8.03 -6.92 -12.22
C PRO A 104 7.18 -7.64 -13.28
N ASP A 105 7.55 -8.86 -13.65
CA ASP A 105 6.86 -9.64 -14.71
C ASP A 105 5.60 -10.38 -14.19
N PHE A 106 5.37 -10.38 -12.88
CA PHE A 106 4.30 -11.17 -12.27
C PHE A 106 3.31 -10.29 -11.51
N LEU A 107 2.09 -10.80 -11.37
CA LEU A 107 1.04 -10.22 -10.55
C LEU A 107 0.58 -8.83 -11.02
N VAL A 108 0.16 -8.74 -12.27
CA VAL A 108 -0.38 -7.49 -12.82
C VAL A 108 -1.83 -7.30 -12.38
N ALA A 109 -2.14 -6.15 -11.80
CA ALA A 109 -3.50 -5.80 -11.44
C ALA A 109 -4.33 -5.52 -12.70
N LYS A 110 -5.51 -6.16 -12.82
CA LYS A 110 -6.49 -5.95 -13.89
C LYS A 110 -7.48 -4.87 -13.53
N SER A 111 -8.05 -4.98 -12.34
CA SER A 111 -9.00 -4.01 -11.80
C SER A 111 -9.10 -4.11 -10.29
N VAL A 112 -9.66 -3.07 -9.72
CA VAL A 112 -9.97 -2.95 -8.30
C VAL A 112 -11.42 -2.51 -8.15
N TYR A 113 -12.12 -3.15 -7.23
CA TYR A 113 -13.41 -2.69 -6.78
C TYR A 113 -13.29 -2.22 -5.34
N LEU A 114 -13.57 -0.96 -5.11
CA LEU A 114 -13.47 -0.31 -3.80
C LEU A 114 -14.68 0.58 -3.58
N ASP A 115 -15.35 0.45 -2.44
CA ASP A 115 -16.49 1.27 -2.01
C ASP A 115 -17.58 1.44 -3.11
N GLY A 116 -17.92 0.37 -3.81
CA GLY A 116 -18.97 0.40 -4.84
C GLY A 116 -18.50 0.90 -6.21
N LYS A 117 -17.21 1.20 -6.40
CA LYS A 117 -16.66 1.70 -7.66
C LYS A 117 -15.63 0.73 -8.24
N ALA A 118 -15.79 0.41 -9.52
CA ALA A 118 -14.77 -0.33 -10.27
C ALA A 118 -13.73 0.65 -10.83
N MET A 119 -12.45 0.37 -10.58
CA MET A 119 -11.31 1.17 -11.03
C MET A 119 -10.36 0.29 -11.86
N PRO A 120 -9.66 0.86 -12.86
CA PRO A 120 -8.67 0.11 -13.62
C PRO A 120 -7.47 -0.28 -12.76
N GLY A 121 -6.76 -1.35 -13.15
CA GLY A 121 -5.61 -1.85 -12.41
C GLY A 121 -4.44 -0.88 -12.27
N SER A 122 -4.33 0.11 -13.17
CA SER A 122 -3.33 1.19 -13.08
C SER A 122 -3.46 2.03 -11.79
N GLU A 123 -4.64 2.12 -11.23
CA GLU A 123 -4.91 2.85 -10.00
C GLU A 123 -4.33 2.16 -8.74
N VAL A 124 -4.01 0.86 -8.82
CA VAL A 124 -3.41 0.13 -7.69
C VAL A 124 -2.11 0.79 -7.23
N VAL A 125 -1.31 1.31 -8.15
CA VAL A 125 -0.07 2.03 -7.82
C VAL A 125 -0.35 3.31 -7.03
N ASN A 126 -1.43 4.01 -7.34
CA ASN A 126 -1.83 5.20 -6.60
C ASN A 126 -2.40 4.83 -5.22
N LEU A 127 -3.21 3.77 -5.16
CA LEU A 127 -3.76 3.24 -3.91
C LEU A 127 -2.67 2.72 -2.97
N SER A 128 -1.61 2.11 -3.50
CA SER A 128 -0.49 1.61 -2.68
C SER A 128 0.32 2.71 -2.00
N LYS A 129 0.32 3.93 -2.56
CA LYS A 129 1.00 5.10 -1.97
C LYS A 129 0.27 5.67 -0.76
N ILE A 130 -1.01 5.33 -0.59
CA ILE A 130 -1.80 5.79 0.55
C ILE A 130 -1.36 5.02 1.78
N PRO A 131 -0.85 5.68 2.83
CA PRO A 131 -0.43 5.01 4.05
C PRO A 131 -1.63 4.44 4.82
N ASP A 132 -1.37 3.52 5.73
CA ASP A 132 -2.33 3.00 6.69
C ASP A 132 -2.99 4.13 7.50
N ARG A 133 -4.13 3.87 8.12
CA ARG A 133 -4.87 4.83 8.95
C ARG A 133 -3.97 5.51 9.99
N LYS A 134 -3.09 4.75 10.65
CA LYS A 134 -2.11 5.31 11.60
C LYS A 134 -1.09 6.21 10.90
N GLY A 135 -0.62 5.81 9.74
CA GLY A 135 0.29 6.60 8.91
C GLY A 135 -0.36 7.89 8.39
N MET A 136 -1.65 7.84 8.00
CA MET A 136 -2.38 9.07 7.61
C MET A 136 -2.52 10.04 8.76
N ILE A 137 -2.82 9.56 9.97
CA ILE A 137 -2.88 10.40 11.17
C ILE A 137 -1.49 11.01 11.45
N ALA A 138 -0.43 10.22 11.39
CA ALA A 138 0.93 10.70 11.56
C ALA A 138 1.32 11.75 10.51
N LEU A 139 0.88 11.57 9.26
CA LEU A 139 1.10 12.53 8.17
C LEU A 139 0.37 13.86 8.44
N ILE A 140 -0.88 13.81 8.89
CA ILE A 140 -1.64 15.01 9.26
C ILE A 140 -0.93 15.74 10.41
N VAL A 141 -0.52 15.01 11.44
CA VAL A 141 0.23 15.57 12.58
C VAL A 141 1.55 16.18 12.11
N SER A 142 2.30 15.53 11.22
CA SER A 142 3.56 16.04 10.69
C SER A 142 3.36 17.32 9.87
N ILE A 143 2.28 17.41 9.09
CA ILE A 143 1.95 18.62 8.33
C ILE A 143 1.55 19.76 9.27
N ALA A 144 0.78 19.48 10.31
CA ALA A 144 0.35 20.48 11.28
C ALA A 144 1.52 21.02 12.14
N LEU A 145 2.47 20.15 12.52
CA LEU A 145 3.64 20.51 13.32
C LEU A 145 4.86 20.94 12.47
N GLY A 146 4.85 20.65 11.17
CA GLY A 146 5.94 20.91 10.24
C GLY A 146 6.43 22.37 10.26
N PRO A 147 5.55 23.38 10.15
CA PRO A 147 5.95 24.78 10.20
C PRO A 147 6.64 25.16 11.52
N GLY A 148 6.11 24.64 12.64
CA GLY A 148 6.70 24.87 13.97
C GLY A 148 8.09 24.26 14.13
N SER A 149 8.31 23.06 13.65
CA SER A 149 9.62 22.39 13.71
C SER A 149 10.65 23.06 12.80
N THR A 150 10.24 23.59 11.64
CA THR A 150 11.11 24.33 10.72
C THR A 150 11.56 25.64 11.35
N ILE A 151 10.65 26.38 11.97
CA ILE A 151 10.97 27.63 12.67
C ILE A 151 11.90 27.37 13.86
N ALA A 152 11.60 26.33 14.66
CA ALA A 152 12.46 25.94 15.78
C ALA A 152 13.89 25.54 15.31
N GLY A 153 13.98 24.84 14.18
CA GLY A 153 15.27 24.52 13.55
C GLY A 153 16.03 25.76 13.10
N GLN A 154 15.36 26.72 12.47
CA GLN A 154 15.96 27.97 12.04
C GLN A 154 16.45 28.81 13.22
N ILE A 155 15.66 28.86 14.32
CA ILE A 155 16.07 29.55 15.55
C ILE A 155 17.36 28.95 16.13
N LYS A 156 17.43 27.61 16.21
CA LYS A 156 18.63 26.91 16.67
C LYS A 156 19.85 27.19 15.81
N THR A 157 19.70 27.17 14.50
CA THR A 157 20.81 27.47 13.58
C THR A 157 21.27 28.93 13.66
N LEU A 158 20.35 29.85 13.94
CA LEU A 158 20.69 31.25 14.20
C LEU A 158 21.41 31.42 15.55
N GLN A 159 20.97 30.72 16.58
CA GLN A 159 21.67 30.73 17.89
C GLN A 159 23.09 30.19 17.76
N GLU A 160 23.28 29.06 17.09
CA GLU A 160 24.62 28.50 16.84
C GLU A 160 25.52 29.43 16.01
N LYS A 161 24.97 30.19 15.08
CA LYS A 161 25.73 31.20 14.32
C LYS A 161 26.13 32.37 15.20
N LEU A 162 25.20 32.89 15.99
CA LEU A 162 25.48 33.98 16.93
C LEU A 162 26.49 33.57 17.98
N GLU A 163 26.44 32.36 18.51
CA GLU A 163 27.43 31.84 19.45
C GLU A 163 28.82 31.68 18.80
N LYS A 164 28.88 31.29 17.53
CA LYS A 164 30.14 31.22 16.79
C LYS A 164 30.72 32.61 16.47
N GLU A 165 29.88 33.57 16.15
CA GLU A 165 30.29 34.96 15.90
C GLU A 165 30.74 35.63 17.20
N SER A 166 30.01 35.47 18.30
CA SER A 166 30.39 36.00 19.61
C SER A 166 31.65 35.34 20.17
N GLY A 167 31.85 34.04 19.89
CA GLY A 167 33.09 33.34 20.25
C GLY A 167 34.32 33.74 19.41
N SER A 168 34.09 34.24 18.18
CA SER A 168 35.16 34.73 17.31
C SER A 168 35.59 36.16 17.65
N GLU A 169 34.71 37.00 18.24
CA GLU A 169 35.01 38.36 18.62
C GLU A 169 35.77 38.46 19.95
N ALA A 170 35.73 37.40 20.78
CA ALA A 170 36.49 37.28 22.01
C ALA A 170 37.94 36.79 21.82
N ALA A 171 38.36 36.50 20.59
CA ALA A 171 39.69 35.97 20.25
C ALA A 171 40.46 36.89 19.27
N ALA A 172 40.22 38.22 19.28
CA ALA A 172 41.07 39.16 18.54
C ALA A 172 42.15 39.75 19.47
N PRO A 173 43.40 39.81 19.03
CA PRO A 173 44.56 39.77 19.91
C PRO A 173 44.95 41.15 20.42
N GLU A 174 45.17 41.24 21.73
CA GLU A 174 46.06 42.23 22.37
C GLU A 174 47.47 41.78 22.06
N ALA A 175 48.04 42.32 20.96
CA ALA A 175 49.46 42.21 20.65
C ALA A 175 49.88 43.31 19.70
N ALA A 176 49.99 44.53 20.22
CA ALA A 176 50.84 45.59 19.62
C ALA A 176 51.10 46.72 20.63
N ALA A 177 52.00 46.48 21.55
CA ALA A 177 52.73 47.58 22.20
C ALA A 177 54.07 47.05 22.69
N ALA A 178 55.09 47.15 21.87
CA ALA A 178 56.46 47.18 22.31
C ALA A 178 56.95 48.63 22.14
N PRO A 179 57.45 49.31 23.19
CA PRO A 179 58.16 50.52 23.02
C PRO A 179 59.65 50.24 22.80
N GLU A 180 60.18 50.94 21.83
CA GLU A 180 61.63 51.15 21.71
C GLU A 180 62.17 51.92 22.89
N ALA A 181 63.35 51.51 23.38
CA ALA A 181 64.42 52.31 23.86
C ALA A 181 65.74 51.53 23.89
#